data_f35f84d85f63881b27e1df06ec6f2aaa
#
_entry.id   f35f84d85f63881b27e1df06ec6f2aaa
#
_cell.length_a   1.000
_cell.length_b   1.000
_cell.length_c   1.000
_cell.angle_alpha   90.00
_cell.angle_beta   90.00
_cell.angle_gamma   90.00
#
_symmetry.space_group_name_H-M   'P 1'
#
loop_
_entity.id
_entity.type
_entity.pdbx_description
1 polymer ?
#
loop_
_entity_poly.entity_id
_entity_poly.type
_entity_poly.pdbx_seq_one_letter_code
_entity_poly.pdbx_strand_id
1 'polypeptide(L)'
;MKNNITELVFILDRSGSMSGLEDDTIGGFNSLLEKQKREPGRAYVSTILFDHESVVLHDRVDIQAVRPMTREDYTVRGCTALLDAIGGAIHHIGNVHRYARREDVPEHTLFVITTDGMENASRRYSAEKVKAMIECQKSKYGWEFLFLGANIDAVETAQHFGIGADRAVSFMSDHIGTALNYDVVCEAVRTVRCAQPLSSSWKSRIEADCPRAGRRRRRVSVLPSHDLLKEGAVTVFSVS
;
A
#
# COMPACT_ATOMS: atom_id res chain seq x y z
N MET A 1 11.05 15.49 27.75
CA MET A 1 11.44 14.07 27.62
C MET A 1 10.81 13.54 26.35
N LYS A 2 11.53 12.75 25.57
CA LYS A 2 10.95 12.02 24.45
C LYS A 2 10.00 10.98 25.00
N ASN A 3 8.81 10.86 24.44
CA ASN A 3 7.77 9.96 24.99
C ASN A 3 7.87 8.53 24.44
N ASN A 4 8.76 8.30 23.45
CA ASN A 4 8.97 7.01 22.77
C ASN A 4 7.67 6.33 22.32
N ILE A 5 6.71 7.14 21.85
CA ILE A 5 5.44 6.68 21.30
C ILE A 5 5.53 6.73 19.77
N THR A 6 5.13 5.66 19.11
CA THR A 6 5.01 5.60 17.65
C THR A 6 3.54 5.47 17.25
N GLU A 7 3.11 6.23 16.24
CA GLU A 7 1.84 6.06 15.55
C GLU A 7 2.05 5.22 14.29
N LEU A 8 1.41 4.08 14.21
CA LEU A 8 1.44 3.19 13.06
C LEU A 8 0.08 3.23 12.36
N VAL A 9 0.05 3.66 11.10
CA VAL A 9 -1.17 3.77 10.31
C VAL A 9 -1.07 2.88 9.09
N PHE A 10 -1.86 1.81 9.07
CA PHE A 10 -1.94 0.86 7.96
C PHE A 10 -3.17 1.18 7.11
N ILE A 11 -2.95 1.39 5.81
CA ILE A 11 -4.00 1.59 4.80
C ILE A 11 -3.90 0.41 3.85
N LEU A 12 -4.85 -0.52 3.97
CA LEU A 12 -4.81 -1.82 3.31
C LEU A 12 -5.95 -1.92 2.28
N ASP A 13 -5.58 -2.18 1.06
CA ASP A 13 -6.51 -2.41 -0.04
C ASP A 13 -7.25 -3.73 0.17
N ARG A 14 -8.57 -3.69 0.02
CA ARG A 14 -9.45 -4.86 -0.10
C ARG A 14 -10.33 -4.77 -1.34
N SER A 15 -9.90 -4.06 -2.38
CA SER A 15 -10.58 -4.00 -3.66
C SER A 15 -10.54 -5.34 -4.40
N GLY A 16 -11.30 -5.46 -5.48
CA GLY A 16 -11.47 -6.71 -6.22
C GLY A 16 -10.17 -7.35 -6.73
N SER A 17 -9.11 -6.55 -6.95
CA SER A 17 -7.78 -7.05 -7.35
C SER A 17 -7.08 -7.89 -6.29
N MET A 18 -7.45 -7.71 -5.01
CA MET A 18 -6.89 -8.48 -3.88
C MET A 18 -7.45 -9.90 -3.76
N SER A 19 -8.36 -10.30 -4.67
CA SER A 19 -8.98 -11.63 -4.65
C SER A 19 -7.94 -12.76 -4.76
N GLY A 20 -8.01 -13.70 -3.83
CA GLY A 20 -7.07 -14.82 -3.71
C GLY A 20 -5.86 -14.55 -2.84
N LEU A 21 -5.71 -13.32 -2.29
CA LEU A 21 -4.64 -12.92 -1.37
C LEU A 21 -5.16 -12.60 0.04
N GLU A 22 -6.44 -12.90 0.31
CA GLU A 22 -7.08 -12.56 1.58
C GLU A 22 -6.34 -13.16 2.77
N ASP A 23 -6.05 -14.47 2.71
CA ASP A 23 -5.38 -15.19 3.79
C ASP A 23 -3.94 -14.72 3.99
N ASP A 24 -3.22 -14.41 2.90
CA ASP A 24 -1.85 -13.90 2.96
C ASP A 24 -1.82 -12.50 3.57
N THR A 25 -2.79 -11.66 3.21
CA THR A 25 -2.93 -10.31 3.76
C THR A 25 -3.26 -10.36 5.25
N ILE A 26 -4.25 -11.16 5.64
CA ILE A 26 -4.65 -11.33 7.04
C ILE A 26 -3.49 -11.93 7.86
N GLY A 27 -2.91 -13.03 7.37
CA GLY A 27 -1.82 -13.73 8.04
C GLY A 27 -0.57 -12.87 8.17
N GLY A 28 -0.18 -12.20 7.10
CA GLY A 28 0.97 -11.30 7.06
C GLY A 28 0.81 -10.11 8.01
N PHE A 29 -0.35 -9.44 7.96
CA PHE A 29 -0.65 -8.33 8.85
C PHE A 29 -0.65 -8.74 10.33
N ASN A 30 -1.32 -9.84 10.67
CA ASN A 30 -1.36 -10.34 12.04
C ASN A 30 0.02 -10.76 12.54
N SER A 31 0.82 -11.42 11.69
CA SER A 31 2.20 -11.77 12.01
C SER A 31 3.06 -10.53 12.28
N LEU A 32 2.91 -9.48 11.46
CA LEU A 32 3.58 -8.20 11.67
C LEU A 32 3.19 -7.63 13.04
N LEU A 33 1.91 -7.55 13.37
CA LEU A 33 1.44 -7.03 14.65
C LEU A 33 2.03 -7.82 15.83
N GLU A 34 2.02 -9.15 15.78
CA GLU A 34 2.57 -9.99 16.85
C GLU A 34 4.08 -9.81 17.03
N LYS A 35 4.83 -9.63 15.93
CA LYS A 35 6.25 -9.28 16.00
C LYS A 35 6.43 -7.90 16.63
N GLN A 36 5.62 -6.93 16.25
CA GLN A 36 5.70 -5.56 16.76
C GLN A 36 5.27 -5.42 18.23
N LYS A 37 4.39 -6.27 18.76
CA LYS A 37 4.06 -6.34 20.20
C LYS A 37 5.28 -6.66 21.08
N ARG A 38 6.28 -7.35 20.52
CA ARG A 38 7.52 -7.73 21.23
C ARG A 38 8.59 -6.66 21.19
N GLU A 39 8.43 -5.63 20.34
CA GLU A 39 9.39 -4.54 20.22
C GLU A 39 9.23 -3.54 21.38
N PRO A 40 10.33 -2.95 21.85
CA PRO A 40 10.27 -1.97 22.91
C PRO A 40 9.55 -0.67 22.50
N GLY A 41 9.10 0.10 23.47
CA GLY A 41 8.39 1.36 23.27
C GLY A 41 6.90 1.16 23.07
N ARG A 42 6.15 2.26 23.27
CA ARG A 42 4.70 2.29 23.06
C ARG A 42 4.38 2.53 21.59
N ALA A 43 3.33 1.89 21.11
CA ALA A 43 2.81 2.19 19.77
C ALA A 43 1.29 2.19 19.77
N TYR A 44 0.71 3.11 19.01
CA TYR A 44 -0.70 3.09 18.64
C TYR A 44 -0.84 2.59 17.21
N VAL A 45 -1.88 1.81 16.98
CA VAL A 45 -2.17 1.22 15.67
C VAL A 45 -3.52 1.71 15.19
N SER A 46 -3.53 2.29 14.00
CA SER A 46 -4.72 2.55 13.20
C SER A 46 -4.67 1.67 11.96
N THR A 47 -5.77 0.99 11.65
CA THR A 47 -5.88 0.15 10.45
C THR A 47 -7.12 0.56 9.68
N ILE A 48 -6.93 1.02 8.47
CA ILE A 48 -7.96 1.43 7.54
C ILE A 48 -7.99 0.40 6.40
N LEU A 49 -9.11 -0.29 6.26
CA LEU A 49 -9.40 -1.14 5.11
C LEU A 49 -10.16 -0.32 4.08
N PHE A 50 -9.75 -0.36 2.83
CA PHE A 50 -10.44 0.40 1.80
C PHE A 50 -10.73 -0.41 0.53
N ASP A 51 -11.85 -0.09 -0.07
CA ASP A 51 -12.28 -0.45 -1.41
C ASP A 51 -12.86 0.83 -2.08
N HIS A 52 -14.12 0.88 -2.48
CA HIS A 52 -14.83 2.12 -2.84
C HIS A 52 -15.29 2.91 -1.61
N GLU A 53 -15.13 2.35 -0.42
CA GLU A 53 -15.36 2.93 0.89
C GLU A 53 -14.18 2.65 1.81
N SER A 54 -14.06 3.42 2.89
CA SER A 54 -13.04 3.18 3.92
C SER A 54 -13.70 2.75 5.23
N VAL A 55 -13.18 1.68 5.84
CA VAL A 55 -13.61 1.17 7.14
C VAL A 55 -12.42 1.20 8.10
N VAL A 56 -12.60 1.82 9.25
CA VAL A 56 -11.59 1.83 10.30
C VAL A 56 -11.74 0.57 11.14
N LEU A 57 -10.80 -0.34 11.04
CA LEU A 57 -10.74 -1.59 11.81
C LEU A 57 -10.15 -1.34 13.20
N HIS A 58 -9.07 -0.59 13.27
CA HIS A 58 -8.43 -0.16 14.51
C HIS A 58 -8.26 1.36 14.46
N ASP A 59 -8.64 2.05 15.53
CA ASP A 59 -8.50 3.50 15.67
C ASP A 59 -7.63 3.81 16.88
N ARG A 60 -6.35 4.03 16.65
CA ARG A 60 -5.34 4.35 17.66
C ARG A 60 -5.35 3.42 18.88
N VAL A 61 -5.49 2.13 18.62
CA VAL A 61 -5.47 1.11 19.67
C VAL A 61 -4.03 0.90 20.13
N ASP A 62 -3.80 0.82 21.45
CA ASP A 62 -2.49 0.41 21.96
C ASP A 62 -2.11 -0.94 21.36
N ILE A 63 -0.89 -1.06 20.83
CA ILE A 63 -0.46 -2.24 20.09
C ILE A 63 -0.63 -3.53 20.88
N GLN A 64 -0.50 -3.49 22.22
CA GLN A 64 -0.70 -4.64 23.08
C GLN A 64 -2.16 -5.10 23.14
N ALA A 65 -3.10 -4.19 22.87
CA ALA A 65 -4.54 -4.45 22.90
C ALA A 65 -5.14 -4.67 21.50
N VAL A 66 -4.34 -4.51 20.43
CA VAL A 66 -4.84 -4.72 19.05
C VAL A 66 -5.29 -6.17 18.89
N ARG A 67 -6.55 -6.35 18.49
CA ARG A 67 -7.06 -7.66 18.09
C ARG A 67 -6.56 -8.05 16.69
N PRO A 68 -6.35 -9.34 16.42
CA PRO A 68 -6.02 -9.78 15.08
C PRO A 68 -7.17 -9.49 14.10
N MET A 69 -6.81 -9.23 12.84
CA MET A 69 -7.75 -9.14 11.72
C MET A 69 -8.26 -10.54 11.38
N THR A 70 -9.55 -10.64 11.08
CA THR A 70 -10.21 -11.90 10.72
C THR A 70 -10.73 -11.87 9.29
N ARG A 71 -11.17 -13.01 8.76
CA ARG A 71 -11.85 -13.08 7.46
C ARG A 71 -13.17 -12.31 7.41
N GLU A 72 -13.82 -12.08 8.55
CA GLU A 72 -15.03 -11.27 8.64
C GLU A 72 -14.71 -9.77 8.45
N ASP A 73 -13.53 -9.33 8.92
CA ASP A 73 -13.07 -7.95 8.78
C ASP A 73 -12.60 -7.65 7.35
N TYR A 74 -11.90 -8.60 6.73
CA TYR A 74 -11.24 -8.41 5.44
C TYR A 74 -11.96 -9.20 4.33
N THR A 75 -12.95 -8.55 3.73
CA THR A 75 -13.73 -9.08 2.61
C THR A 75 -13.41 -8.28 1.36
N VAL A 76 -12.90 -8.95 0.32
CA VAL A 76 -12.55 -8.34 -0.96
C VAL A 76 -13.80 -7.97 -1.74
N ARG A 77 -13.86 -6.70 -2.22
CA ARG A 77 -14.99 -6.18 -3.01
C ARG A 77 -14.67 -4.84 -3.67
N GLY A 78 -15.46 -4.48 -4.68
CA GLY A 78 -15.57 -3.12 -5.21
C GLY A 78 -14.33 -2.61 -5.95
N CYS A 79 -14.23 -1.28 -6.01
CA CYS A 79 -13.21 -0.50 -6.70
C CYS A 79 -12.19 0.07 -5.69
N THR A 80 -11.23 0.87 -6.16
CA THR A 80 -10.08 1.33 -5.38
C THR A 80 -10.18 2.84 -5.15
N ALA A 81 -10.68 3.28 -3.98
CA ALA A 81 -10.74 4.69 -3.57
C ALA A 81 -9.53 5.06 -2.69
N LEU A 82 -8.33 4.90 -3.24
CA LEU A 82 -7.05 5.06 -2.53
C LEU A 82 -6.82 6.48 -1.99
N LEU A 83 -7.13 7.51 -2.79
CA LEU A 83 -6.95 8.91 -2.37
C LEU A 83 -7.88 9.27 -1.21
N ASP A 84 -9.11 8.76 -1.21
CA ASP A 84 -10.06 8.98 -0.13
C ASP A 84 -9.60 8.31 1.16
N ALA A 85 -9.01 7.11 1.08
CA ALA A 85 -8.45 6.41 2.22
C ALA A 85 -7.23 7.14 2.80
N ILE A 86 -6.27 7.54 1.96
CA ILE A 86 -5.06 8.27 2.39
C ILE A 86 -5.44 9.62 2.98
N GLY A 87 -6.22 10.42 2.25
CA GLY A 87 -6.62 11.76 2.68
C GLY A 87 -7.44 11.73 3.97
N GLY A 88 -8.37 10.77 4.09
CA GLY A 88 -9.17 10.56 5.31
C GLY A 88 -8.31 10.20 6.51
N ALA A 89 -7.37 9.26 6.35
CA ALA A 89 -6.46 8.84 7.41
C ALA A 89 -5.54 9.97 7.88
N ILE A 90 -4.94 10.73 6.94
CA ILE A 90 -4.08 11.89 7.28
C ILE A 90 -4.90 12.95 8.04
N HIS A 91 -6.12 13.23 7.58
CA HIS A 91 -6.99 14.21 8.24
C HIS A 91 -7.35 13.79 9.66
N HIS A 92 -7.73 12.51 9.85
CA HIS A 92 -8.09 11.95 11.15
C HIS A 92 -6.91 12.00 12.13
N ILE A 93 -5.78 11.39 11.79
CA ILE A 93 -4.59 11.35 12.65
C ILE A 93 -4.04 12.75 12.93
N GLY A 94 -4.02 13.62 11.91
CA GLY A 94 -3.58 15.01 12.07
C GLY A 94 -4.46 15.79 13.03
N ASN A 95 -5.77 15.58 13.03
CA ASN A 95 -6.68 16.20 14.03
C ASN A 95 -6.44 15.62 15.42
N VAL A 96 -6.28 14.31 15.55
CA VAL A 96 -5.98 13.71 16.86
C VAL A 96 -4.71 14.30 17.45
N HIS A 97 -3.61 14.38 16.67
CA HIS A 97 -2.34 14.96 17.14
C HIS A 97 -2.47 16.45 17.50
N ARG A 98 -3.29 17.20 16.76
CA ARG A 98 -3.53 18.64 17.02
C ARG A 98 -4.19 18.89 18.36
N TYR A 99 -5.11 18.02 18.78
CA TYR A 99 -5.88 18.19 20.01
C TYR A 99 -5.39 17.33 21.17
N ALA A 100 -4.41 16.46 20.93
CA ALA A 100 -3.76 15.69 21.99
C ALA A 100 -2.91 16.60 22.88
N ARG A 101 -2.72 16.18 24.14
CA ARG A 101 -1.74 16.81 25.00
C ARG A 101 -0.34 16.59 24.42
N ARG A 102 0.56 17.54 24.61
CA ARG A 102 1.92 17.49 24.03
C ARG A 102 2.68 16.20 24.36
N GLU A 103 2.48 15.67 25.56
CA GLU A 103 3.06 14.41 26.02
C GLU A 103 2.46 13.15 25.37
N ASP A 104 1.27 13.26 24.80
CA ASP A 104 0.55 12.15 24.14
C ASP A 104 0.71 12.17 22.60
N VAL A 105 1.32 13.23 22.05
CA VAL A 105 1.63 13.28 20.61
C VAL A 105 2.77 12.32 20.32
N PRO A 106 2.60 11.34 19.39
CA PRO A 106 3.66 10.41 19.01
C PRO A 106 4.90 11.12 18.49
N GLU A 107 6.07 10.61 18.86
CA GLU A 107 7.36 11.11 18.38
C GLU A 107 7.61 10.72 16.92
N HIS A 108 7.11 9.54 16.54
CA HIS A 108 7.20 9.02 15.18
C HIS A 108 5.81 8.64 14.67
N THR A 109 5.53 8.97 13.42
CA THR A 109 4.30 8.58 12.74
C THR A 109 4.66 7.96 11.41
N LEU A 110 4.25 6.72 11.19
CA LEU A 110 4.51 5.95 9.99
C LEU A 110 3.21 5.50 9.35
N PHE A 111 3.00 5.91 8.11
CA PHE A 111 1.95 5.40 7.25
C PHE A 111 2.50 4.29 6.35
N VAL A 112 1.82 3.16 6.32
CA VAL A 112 2.09 2.04 5.42
C VAL A 112 0.88 1.86 4.53
N ILE A 113 1.04 2.10 3.25
CA ILE A 113 -0.01 2.06 2.24
C ILE A 113 0.28 0.88 1.32
N THR A 114 -0.64 -0.07 1.27
CA THR A 114 -0.53 -1.25 0.39
C THR A 114 -1.74 -1.32 -0.53
N THR A 115 -1.50 -1.43 -1.84
CA THR A 115 -2.55 -1.53 -2.86
C THR A 115 -2.14 -2.49 -3.98
N ASP A 116 -3.10 -3.19 -4.58
CA ASP A 116 -2.92 -4.03 -5.78
C ASP A 116 -3.71 -3.47 -6.97
N GLY A 117 -4.04 -2.19 -6.98
CA GLY A 117 -4.83 -1.58 -8.03
C GLY A 117 -4.54 -0.10 -8.24
N MET A 118 -4.96 0.38 -9.39
CA MET A 118 -4.92 1.82 -9.69
C MET A 118 -6.09 2.52 -9.01
N GLU A 119 -5.85 3.75 -8.53
CA GLU A 119 -6.89 4.67 -8.09
C GLU A 119 -7.97 4.84 -9.17
N ASN A 120 -9.23 4.59 -8.83
CA ASN A 120 -10.33 4.68 -9.81
C ASN A 120 -11.71 5.06 -9.21
N ALA A 121 -11.80 5.31 -7.91
CA ALA A 121 -13.10 5.49 -7.24
C ALA A 121 -13.18 6.65 -6.24
N SER A 122 -12.09 7.34 -5.96
CA SER A 122 -12.07 8.45 -5.00
C SER A 122 -12.91 9.64 -5.48
N ARG A 123 -13.61 10.27 -4.53
CA ARG A 123 -14.53 11.41 -4.78
C ARG A 123 -14.30 12.59 -3.86
N ARG A 124 -13.61 12.42 -2.73
CA ARG A 124 -13.46 13.43 -1.68
C ARG A 124 -12.11 14.14 -1.74
N TYR A 125 -11.07 13.43 -2.18
CA TYR A 125 -9.71 13.94 -2.26
C TYR A 125 -9.15 13.77 -3.67
N SER A 126 -8.55 14.85 -4.20
CA SER A 126 -7.75 14.78 -5.44
C SER A 126 -6.30 14.41 -5.13
N ALA A 127 -5.56 13.97 -6.14
CA ALA A 127 -4.13 13.66 -6.03
C ALA A 127 -3.32 14.86 -5.54
N GLU A 128 -3.60 16.07 -6.04
CA GLU A 128 -2.94 17.31 -5.63
C GLU A 128 -3.18 17.62 -4.17
N LYS A 129 -4.42 17.41 -3.69
CA LYS A 129 -4.77 17.63 -2.29
C LYS A 129 -4.07 16.64 -1.37
N VAL A 130 -4.05 15.35 -1.72
CA VAL A 130 -3.33 14.32 -0.97
C VAL A 130 -1.84 14.61 -0.94
N LYS A 131 -1.26 14.98 -2.09
CA LYS A 131 0.14 15.39 -2.18
C LYS A 131 0.48 16.53 -1.24
N ALA A 132 -0.30 17.61 -1.28
CA ALA A 132 -0.09 18.75 -0.38
C ALA A 132 -0.19 18.36 1.10
N MET A 133 -1.13 17.45 1.44
CA MET A 133 -1.26 16.92 2.80
C MET A 133 -0.02 16.10 3.21
N ILE A 134 0.45 15.17 2.38
CA ILE A 134 1.64 14.36 2.65
C ILE A 134 2.88 15.24 2.81
N GLU A 135 3.13 16.16 1.88
CA GLU A 135 4.26 17.08 1.93
C GLU A 135 4.24 17.96 3.20
N CYS A 136 3.07 18.43 3.60
CA CYS A 136 2.89 19.17 4.84
C CYS A 136 3.24 18.33 6.07
N GLN A 137 2.73 17.10 6.17
CA GLN A 137 3.01 16.23 7.31
C GLN A 137 4.49 15.82 7.39
N LYS A 138 5.11 15.52 6.24
CA LYS A 138 6.54 15.23 6.16
C LYS A 138 7.39 16.41 6.62
N SER A 139 7.14 17.59 6.06
CA SER A 139 7.99 18.76 6.31
C SER A 139 7.82 19.37 7.69
N LYS A 140 6.60 19.40 8.23
CA LYS A 140 6.30 20.06 9.52
C LYS A 140 6.42 19.13 10.73
N TYR A 141 6.07 17.85 10.54
CA TYR A 141 5.89 16.92 11.64
C TYR A 141 6.75 15.66 11.53
N GLY A 142 7.55 15.54 10.46
CA GLY A 142 8.44 14.40 10.26
C GLY A 142 7.74 13.07 10.05
N TRP A 143 6.49 13.08 9.54
CA TRP A 143 5.78 11.84 9.24
C TRP A 143 6.46 11.08 8.10
N GLU A 144 6.50 9.77 8.23
CA GLU A 144 7.02 8.86 7.19
C GLU A 144 5.87 8.17 6.48
N PHE A 145 6.04 7.95 5.17
CA PHE A 145 5.04 7.28 4.33
C PHE A 145 5.74 6.22 3.50
N LEU A 146 5.30 4.96 3.61
CA LEU A 146 5.70 3.87 2.73
C LEU A 146 4.56 3.51 1.80
N PHE A 147 4.88 3.34 0.52
CA PHE A 147 3.93 2.96 -0.50
C PHE A 147 4.36 1.66 -1.19
N LEU A 148 3.51 0.65 -1.11
CA LEU A 148 3.74 -0.67 -1.67
C LEU A 148 2.62 -0.96 -2.66
N GLY A 149 2.96 -1.02 -3.93
CA GLY A 149 2.01 -1.22 -5.02
C GLY A 149 2.28 -2.50 -5.78
N ALA A 150 1.24 -3.30 -6.03
CA ALA A 150 1.31 -4.41 -6.96
C ALA A 150 0.57 -4.05 -8.25
N ASN A 151 0.92 -4.71 -9.36
CA ASN A 151 0.28 -4.51 -10.68
C ASN A 151 0.26 -3.08 -11.22
N ILE A 152 0.96 -2.14 -10.57
CA ILE A 152 1.09 -0.73 -10.94
C ILE A 152 2.56 -0.32 -10.93
N ASP A 153 2.90 0.81 -11.54
CA ASP A 153 4.17 1.48 -11.26
C ASP A 153 4.05 2.20 -9.91
N ALA A 154 4.46 1.50 -8.85
CA ALA A 154 4.33 2.01 -7.50
C ALA A 154 5.17 3.27 -7.27
N VAL A 155 6.33 3.39 -7.94
CA VAL A 155 7.20 4.56 -7.79
C VAL A 155 6.59 5.79 -8.45
N GLU A 156 6.11 5.66 -9.67
CA GLU A 156 5.43 6.73 -10.38
C GLU A 156 4.16 7.16 -9.64
N THR A 157 3.34 6.20 -9.24
CA THR A 157 2.10 6.44 -8.48
C THR A 157 2.38 7.18 -7.16
N ALA A 158 3.37 6.71 -6.40
CA ALA A 158 3.75 7.33 -5.12
C ALA A 158 4.24 8.77 -5.29
N GLN A 159 5.01 9.05 -6.35
CA GLN A 159 5.49 10.40 -6.65
C GLN A 159 4.34 11.37 -6.94
N HIS A 160 3.28 10.93 -7.62
CA HIS A 160 2.07 11.72 -7.81
C HIS A 160 1.42 12.14 -6.48
N PHE A 161 1.59 11.32 -5.43
CA PHE A 161 1.08 11.61 -4.09
C PHE A 161 2.10 12.30 -3.17
N GLY A 162 3.30 12.68 -3.67
CA GLY A 162 4.33 13.33 -2.85
C GLY A 162 5.17 12.37 -2.00
N ILE A 163 5.10 11.06 -2.26
CA ILE A 163 5.95 10.04 -1.64
C ILE A 163 7.16 9.80 -2.55
N GLY A 164 8.37 9.93 -2.01
CA GLY A 164 9.60 9.76 -2.77
C GLY A 164 9.85 8.33 -3.22
N ALA A 165 10.61 8.17 -4.29
CA ALA A 165 10.99 6.86 -4.84
C ALA A 165 11.71 5.96 -3.81
N ASP A 166 12.42 6.55 -2.85
CA ASP A 166 13.09 5.86 -1.74
C ASP A 166 12.11 5.24 -0.72
N ARG A 167 10.84 5.62 -0.77
CA ARG A 167 9.75 5.17 0.09
C ARG A 167 8.66 4.40 -0.65
N ALA A 168 8.86 4.11 -1.93
CA ALA A 168 7.92 3.38 -2.76
C ALA A 168 8.57 2.13 -3.37
N VAL A 169 7.80 1.05 -3.49
CA VAL A 169 8.26 -0.20 -4.09
C VAL A 169 7.11 -0.96 -4.75
N SER A 170 7.38 -1.54 -5.91
CA SER A 170 6.48 -2.51 -6.54
C SER A 170 6.77 -3.90 -6.01
N PHE A 171 5.72 -4.67 -5.70
CA PHE A 171 5.84 -6.04 -5.23
C PHE A 171 5.03 -7.01 -6.11
N MET A 172 5.30 -8.31 -5.95
CA MET A 172 4.56 -9.35 -6.67
C MET A 172 3.24 -9.63 -5.97
N SER A 173 2.12 -9.57 -6.73
CA SER A 173 0.79 -9.94 -6.25
C SER A 173 0.62 -11.46 -6.29
N ASP A 174 1.36 -12.15 -5.43
CA ASP A 174 1.24 -13.59 -5.18
C ASP A 174 1.57 -13.89 -3.70
N HIS A 175 1.37 -15.13 -3.28
CA HIS A 175 1.60 -15.57 -1.90
C HIS A 175 3.01 -15.25 -1.39
N ILE A 176 4.04 -15.45 -2.23
CA ILE A 176 5.43 -15.21 -1.85
C ILE A 176 5.71 -13.71 -1.72
N GLY A 177 5.30 -12.94 -2.72
CA GLY A 177 5.47 -11.48 -2.73
C GLY A 177 4.73 -10.80 -1.58
N THR A 178 3.51 -11.24 -1.29
CA THR A 178 2.71 -10.72 -0.17
C THR A 178 3.37 -11.03 1.17
N ALA A 179 3.82 -12.26 1.40
CA ALA A 179 4.53 -12.63 2.63
C ALA A 179 5.83 -11.85 2.80
N LEU A 180 6.64 -11.74 1.73
CA LEU A 180 7.88 -10.96 1.72
C LEU A 180 7.60 -9.47 2.02
N ASN A 181 6.52 -8.93 1.46
CA ASN A 181 6.11 -7.55 1.67
C ASN A 181 5.88 -7.27 3.17
N TYR A 182 5.09 -8.10 3.85
CA TYR A 182 4.85 -7.95 5.29
C TYR A 182 6.10 -8.13 6.13
N ASP A 183 7.01 -9.03 5.78
CA ASP A 183 8.28 -9.20 6.47
C ASP A 183 9.16 -7.95 6.36
N VAL A 184 9.30 -7.39 5.16
CA VAL A 184 10.11 -6.18 4.93
C VAL A 184 9.48 -4.96 5.61
N VAL A 185 8.16 -4.82 5.53
CA VAL A 185 7.44 -3.75 6.25
C VAL A 185 7.64 -3.90 7.77
N CYS A 186 7.63 -5.11 8.31
CA CYS A 186 7.87 -5.36 9.72
C CYS A 186 9.26 -4.84 10.17
N GLU A 187 10.30 -5.05 9.36
CA GLU A 187 11.65 -4.55 9.61
C GLU A 187 11.69 -3.01 9.51
N ALA A 188 10.99 -2.42 8.54
CA ALA A 188 10.91 -0.97 8.38
C ALA A 188 10.20 -0.31 9.59
N VAL A 189 9.08 -0.87 10.02
CA VAL A 189 8.33 -0.43 11.23
C VAL A 189 9.23 -0.49 12.46
N ARG A 190 9.95 -1.59 12.66
CA ARG A 190 10.91 -1.74 13.76
C ARG A 190 11.97 -0.65 13.74
N THR A 191 12.55 -0.36 12.56
CA THR A 191 13.57 0.68 12.38
C THR A 191 13.05 2.04 12.84
N VAL A 192 11.84 2.42 12.41
CA VAL A 192 11.20 3.70 12.80
C VAL A 192 10.90 3.73 14.29
N ARG A 193 10.39 2.64 14.88
CA ARG A 193 10.13 2.54 16.33
C ARG A 193 11.38 2.65 17.18
N CYS A 194 12.52 2.22 16.66
CA CYS A 194 13.81 2.38 17.30
C CYS A 194 14.43 3.78 17.09
N ALA A 195 13.66 4.73 16.55
CA ALA A 195 14.13 6.08 16.20
C ALA A 195 15.37 6.07 15.28
N GLN A 196 15.48 5.05 14.43
CA GLN A 196 16.54 4.94 13.44
C GLN A 196 16.05 5.50 12.09
N PRO A 197 16.92 6.19 11.33
CA PRO A 197 16.57 6.64 10.00
C PRO A 197 16.34 5.44 9.08
N LEU A 198 15.23 5.44 8.38
CA LEU A 198 14.94 4.40 7.40
C LEU A 198 15.77 4.62 6.13
N SER A 199 16.76 3.73 5.91
CA SER A 199 17.58 3.75 4.68
C SER A 199 16.73 3.45 3.45
N SER A 200 17.13 3.96 2.27
CA SER A 200 16.50 3.58 0.98
C SER A 200 16.62 2.09 0.65
N SER A 201 17.58 1.39 1.29
CA SER A 201 17.76 -0.06 1.13
C SER A 201 16.69 -0.92 1.82
N TRP A 202 15.76 -0.34 2.60
CA TRP A 202 14.72 -1.08 3.30
C TRP A 202 13.92 -2.03 2.38
N LYS A 203 13.76 -1.64 1.12
CA LYS A 203 12.96 -2.35 0.10
C LYS A 203 13.76 -3.31 -0.80
N SER A 204 15.08 -3.42 -0.61
CA SER A 204 15.96 -4.19 -1.53
C SER A 204 15.56 -5.65 -1.72
N ARG A 205 14.98 -6.30 -0.69
CA ARG A 205 14.49 -7.67 -0.77
C ARG A 205 13.27 -7.78 -1.70
N ILE A 206 12.36 -6.81 -1.64
CA ILE A 206 11.17 -6.75 -2.52
C ILE A 206 11.61 -6.45 -3.96
N GLU A 207 12.52 -5.49 -4.16
CA GLU A 207 13.07 -5.16 -5.48
C GLU A 207 13.79 -6.35 -6.12
N ALA A 208 14.51 -7.16 -5.35
CA ALA A 208 15.16 -8.37 -5.82
C ALA A 208 14.17 -9.46 -6.27
N ASP A 209 12.99 -9.53 -5.69
CA ASP A 209 11.91 -10.46 -6.07
C ASP A 209 11.13 -9.97 -7.29
N CYS A 210 11.07 -8.67 -7.53
CA CYS A 210 10.31 -8.02 -8.60
C CYS A 210 10.75 -8.35 -10.06
N PRO A 211 12.03 -8.70 -10.40
CA PRO A 211 12.40 -9.09 -11.77
C PRO A 211 11.63 -10.28 -12.33
N ARG A 212 11.00 -11.08 -11.48
CA ARG A 212 10.11 -12.18 -11.90
C ARG A 212 8.85 -11.65 -12.61
N ALA A 213 8.35 -10.46 -12.26
CA ALA A 213 7.21 -9.81 -12.90
C ALA A 213 7.49 -9.40 -14.35
N GLY A 214 8.66 -8.82 -14.63
CA GLY A 214 9.06 -8.39 -15.97
C GLY A 214 9.20 -9.53 -16.98
N ARG A 215 9.59 -10.73 -16.55
CA ARG A 215 9.69 -11.93 -17.40
C ARG A 215 8.33 -12.51 -17.75
N ARG A 216 7.32 -12.44 -16.88
CA ARG A 216 5.95 -12.90 -17.17
C ARG A 216 5.24 -11.98 -18.16
N ARG A 217 5.38 -10.67 -18.06
CA ARG A 217 4.76 -9.71 -19.02
C ARG A 217 5.31 -9.84 -20.44
N ARG A 218 6.61 -10.20 -20.63
CA ARG A 218 7.20 -10.40 -21.97
C ARG A 218 6.75 -11.71 -22.64
N ARG A 219 6.25 -12.72 -21.90
CA ARG A 219 5.76 -13.98 -22.49
C ARG A 219 4.32 -13.94 -22.99
N VAL A 220 3.51 -12.94 -22.61
CA VAL A 220 2.09 -12.84 -23.00
C VAL A 220 1.88 -11.94 -24.24
N SER A 221 2.92 -11.21 -24.70
CA SER A 221 2.78 -10.22 -25.79
C SER A 221 3.37 -10.62 -27.14
N VAL A 222 3.62 -11.92 -27.40
CA VAL A 222 4.02 -12.37 -28.75
C VAL A 222 3.13 -13.52 -29.17
N LEU A 223 1.93 -13.18 -29.64
CA LEU A 223 1.26 -13.99 -30.65
C LEU A 223 1.76 -13.51 -32.02
N PRO A 224 2.34 -14.39 -32.85
CA PRO A 224 2.73 -14.01 -34.19
C PRO A 224 1.46 -13.72 -35.01
N SER A 225 1.39 -12.53 -35.55
CA SER A 225 0.48 -12.20 -36.64
C SER A 225 0.79 -13.13 -37.81
N HIS A 226 -0.11 -14.05 -38.08
CA HIS A 226 -0.07 -14.81 -39.33
C HIS A 226 -0.42 -13.86 -40.48
N ASP A 227 0.61 -13.49 -41.23
CA ASP A 227 0.51 -13.04 -42.60
C ASP A 227 -0.25 -14.10 -43.41
N LEU A 228 -1.40 -13.73 -43.94
CA LEU A 228 -2.03 -14.34 -45.07
C LEU A 228 -2.01 -13.34 -46.22
N LEU A 229 -0.89 -13.33 -46.93
CA LEU A 229 -0.81 -12.80 -48.27
C LEU A 229 -0.80 -13.95 -49.26
N LYS A 230 -1.57 -13.71 -50.39
CA LYS A 230 -1.52 -14.36 -51.73
C LYS A 230 -2.36 -15.66 -51.87
N GLU A 231 -3.14 -15.82 -52.88
CA GLU A 231 -3.20 -15.42 -54.31
C GLU A 231 -4.61 -15.75 -54.76
N GLY A 232 -5.29 -14.94 -55.48
CA GLY A 232 -5.25 -14.91 -56.92
C GLY A 232 -6.28 -15.84 -57.52
N ALA A 233 -7.35 -15.35 -58.09
CA ALA A 233 -7.82 -15.73 -59.45
C ALA A 233 -9.18 -15.08 -59.75
N VAL A 234 -9.14 -14.29 -60.76
CA VAL A 234 -10.28 -13.76 -61.55
C VAL A 234 -11.06 -14.93 -62.17
N THR A 235 -12.37 -14.92 -62.08
CA THR A 235 -13.22 -15.45 -63.18
C THR A 235 -14.52 -14.69 -63.18
N VAL A 236 -14.69 -13.96 -64.25
CA VAL A 236 -15.92 -13.34 -64.75
C VAL A 236 -16.82 -14.46 -65.28
N PHE A 237 -18.09 -14.48 -64.92
CA PHE A 237 -19.16 -14.91 -65.85
C PHE A 237 -20.43 -14.10 -65.57
N SER A 238 -20.87 -13.49 -66.70
CA SER A 238 -22.10 -12.80 -66.97
C SER A 238 -23.27 -13.79 -67.22
N VAL A 239 -24.51 -13.20 -67.27
CA VAL A 239 -25.75 -13.70 -67.81
C VAL A 239 -26.72 -14.25 -66.74
N SER A 240 -27.82 -13.67 -66.58
CA SER A 240 -29.01 -13.16 -67.17
C SER A 240 -29.86 -12.42 -66.14
#